data_e4220ec0aa6362be077555d98aec6b55
#
_entry.id   e4220ec0aa6362be077555d98aec6b55
#
_cell.length_a   1.000
_cell.length_b   1.000
_cell.length_c   1.000
_cell.angle_alpha   90.00
_cell.angle_beta   90.00
_cell.angle_gamma   90.00
#
_symmetry.space_group_name_H-M   'P 1'
#
loop_
_entity.id
_entity.type
_entity.pdbx_description
1 polymer ?
#
loop_
_entity_poly.entity_id
_entity_poly.type
_entity_poly.pdbx_seq_one_letter_code
_entity_poly.pdbx_strand_id
1 'polypeptide(L)'
;DIMVRYKRMQGFKTLWLPGLDHAGFETQVVYEKKLEKEGRTRFGMDPKKLYKEILDFTLANSTNIKSQIKKMGASCDWSREKFTLDDSVVKTVYKTFQRMYDDGLIYRGNRIVSWCSKHQTSFSDLEIKDEERIDSLYYLKYGPFIIATARPETKFGDK
;
A
#
# COMPACT_ATOMS: atom_id res chain seq x y z
N ASP A 1 -13.72 19.33 9.01
CA ASP A 1 -15.00 20.07 8.90
C ASP A 1 -15.04 21.29 9.82
N ILE A 2 -14.67 21.17 11.09
CA ILE A 2 -14.72 22.26 12.09
C ILE A 2 -14.03 23.54 11.58
N MET A 3 -12.77 23.46 11.14
CA MET A 3 -12.02 24.63 10.66
C MET A 3 -12.66 25.29 9.46
N VAL A 4 -13.18 24.48 8.52
CA VAL A 4 -13.84 25.00 7.31
C VAL A 4 -15.13 25.75 7.67
N ARG A 5 -15.96 25.18 8.55
CA ARG A 5 -17.19 25.81 9.04
C ARG A 5 -16.89 27.08 9.82
N TYR A 6 -15.91 27.02 10.73
CA TYR A 6 -15.48 28.19 11.51
C TYR A 6 -15.03 29.34 10.61
N LYS A 7 -14.22 29.07 9.60
CA LYS A 7 -13.77 30.10 8.65
C LYS A 7 -14.90 30.64 7.79
N ARG A 8 -15.87 29.82 7.37
CA ARG A 8 -17.07 30.27 6.68
C ARG A 8 -17.92 31.20 7.55
N MET A 9 -18.09 30.88 8.83
CA MET A 9 -18.80 31.73 9.79
C MET A 9 -18.12 33.09 9.98
N GLN A 10 -16.80 33.19 9.78
CA GLN A 10 -16.04 34.43 9.79
C GLN A 10 -16.07 35.16 8.43
N GLY A 11 -16.83 34.69 7.44
CA GLY A 11 -16.95 35.33 6.13
C GLY A 11 -15.87 34.95 5.12
N PHE A 12 -14.97 34.00 5.45
CA PHE A 12 -13.95 33.56 4.49
C PHE A 12 -14.55 32.64 3.44
N LYS A 13 -14.12 32.78 2.18
CA LYS A 13 -14.36 31.80 1.13
C LYS A 13 -13.45 30.59 1.36
N THR A 14 -14.03 29.48 1.75
CA THR A 14 -13.29 28.23 2.03
C THR A 14 -13.72 27.12 1.11
N LEU A 15 -12.74 26.39 0.60
CA LEU A 15 -12.95 25.21 -0.23
C LEU A 15 -12.46 23.98 0.53
N TRP A 16 -13.29 22.93 0.57
CA TRP A 16 -12.93 21.62 1.06
C TRP A 16 -13.29 20.58 0.01
N LEU A 17 -12.27 20.07 -0.68
CA LEU A 17 -12.43 19.01 -1.69
C LEU A 17 -12.28 17.65 -1.02
N PRO A 18 -13.29 16.75 -1.14
CA PRO A 18 -13.16 15.39 -0.65
C PRO A 18 -12.27 14.57 -1.60
N GLY A 19 -11.41 13.75 -1.03
CA GLY A 19 -10.61 12.75 -1.73
C GLY A 19 -10.81 11.38 -1.12
N LEU A 20 -10.86 10.35 -1.96
CA LEU A 20 -10.90 8.95 -1.55
C LEU A 20 -9.63 8.25 -2.00
N ASP A 21 -9.01 7.53 -1.07
CA ASP A 21 -7.89 6.64 -1.38
C ASP A 21 -8.40 5.23 -1.67
N HIS A 22 -7.74 4.55 -2.60
CA HIS A 22 -8.03 3.14 -2.91
C HIS A 22 -7.45 2.17 -1.88
N ALA A 23 -6.59 2.66 -0.96
CA ALA A 23 -5.99 1.89 0.14
C ALA A 23 -5.34 0.56 -0.31
N GLY A 24 -4.65 0.58 -1.42
CA GLY A 24 -3.88 -0.48 -2.09
C GLY A 24 -3.85 -1.87 -1.43
N PHE A 25 -2.88 -2.09 -0.54
CA PHE A 25 -2.63 -3.37 0.10
C PHE A 25 -3.79 -3.81 1.02
N GLU A 26 -4.33 -2.91 1.81
CA GLU A 26 -5.41 -3.22 2.76
C GLU A 26 -6.68 -3.68 2.02
N THR A 27 -7.02 -3.00 0.93
CA THR A 27 -8.14 -3.41 0.08
C THR A 27 -7.90 -4.78 -0.53
N GLN A 28 -6.68 -5.06 -0.98
CA GLN A 28 -6.32 -6.37 -1.52
C GLN A 28 -6.47 -7.46 -0.47
N VAL A 29 -5.98 -7.27 0.75
CA VAL A 29 -6.11 -8.24 1.85
C VAL A 29 -7.58 -8.53 2.19
N VAL A 30 -8.42 -7.48 2.22
CA VAL A 30 -9.86 -7.66 2.48
C VAL A 30 -10.51 -8.45 1.34
N TYR A 31 -10.13 -8.16 0.09
CA TYR A 31 -10.64 -8.87 -1.07
C TYR A 31 -10.16 -10.33 -1.11
N GLU A 32 -8.91 -10.61 -0.77
CA GLU A 32 -8.37 -11.97 -0.66
C GLU A 32 -9.14 -12.82 0.35
N LYS A 33 -9.49 -12.24 1.52
CA LYS A 33 -10.35 -12.91 2.52
C LYS A 33 -11.75 -13.25 1.96
N LYS A 34 -12.27 -12.41 1.05
CA LYS A 34 -13.52 -12.72 0.34
C LYS A 34 -13.33 -13.89 -0.62
N LEU A 35 -12.25 -13.89 -1.41
CA LEU A 35 -11.92 -14.99 -2.32
C LEU A 35 -11.77 -16.31 -1.56
N GLU A 36 -11.06 -16.31 -0.41
CA GLU A 36 -10.90 -17.50 0.43
C GLU A 36 -12.24 -18.08 0.88
N LYS A 37 -13.20 -17.23 1.27
CA LYS A 37 -14.55 -17.69 1.62
C LYS A 37 -15.33 -18.29 0.44
N GLU A 38 -15.00 -17.87 -0.79
CA GLU A 38 -15.55 -18.40 -2.03
C GLU A 38 -14.78 -19.63 -2.54
N GLY A 39 -13.77 -20.14 -1.78
CA GLY A 39 -12.90 -21.23 -2.21
C GLY A 39 -11.95 -20.85 -3.36
N ARG A 40 -11.69 -19.57 -3.57
CA ARG A 40 -10.83 -19.02 -4.61
C ARG A 40 -9.54 -18.46 -4.01
N THR A 41 -8.50 -18.36 -4.83
CA THR A 41 -7.24 -17.71 -4.47
C THR A 41 -6.80 -16.77 -5.58
N ARG A 42 -6.08 -15.71 -5.23
CA ARG A 42 -5.49 -14.81 -6.24
C ARG A 42 -4.34 -15.47 -7.03
N PHE A 43 -3.69 -16.45 -6.43
CA PHE A 43 -2.61 -17.19 -7.08
C PHE A 43 -3.18 -18.05 -8.21
N GLY A 44 -2.69 -17.81 -9.42
CA GLY A 44 -3.20 -18.46 -10.64
C GLY A 44 -4.37 -17.75 -11.33
N MET A 45 -4.86 -16.62 -10.78
CA MET A 45 -5.79 -15.74 -11.50
C MET A 45 -5.05 -14.88 -12.52
N ASP A 46 -5.72 -14.57 -13.63
CA ASP A 46 -5.23 -13.54 -14.55
C ASP A 46 -5.13 -12.18 -13.84
N PRO A 47 -3.96 -11.50 -13.89
CA PRO A 47 -3.75 -10.24 -13.19
C PRO A 47 -4.74 -9.13 -13.57
N LYS A 48 -5.16 -9.07 -14.84
CA LYS A 48 -6.11 -8.05 -15.30
C LYS A 48 -7.51 -8.32 -14.76
N LYS A 49 -7.89 -9.59 -14.68
CA LYS A 49 -9.16 -10.01 -14.10
C LYS A 49 -9.18 -9.71 -12.60
N LEU A 50 -8.12 -10.07 -11.87
CA LEU A 50 -7.98 -9.77 -10.44
C LEU A 50 -8.05 -8.26 -10.19
N TYR A 51 -7.31 -7.45 -10.97
CA TYR A 51 -7.34 -6.00 -10.86
C TYR A 51 -8.76 -5.44 -11.03
N LYS A 52 -9.48 -5.91 -12.06
CA LYS A 52 -10.86 -5.48 -12.30
C LYS A 52 -11.79 -5.84 -11.15
N GLU A 53 -11.71 -7.06 -10.64
CA GLU A 53 -12.54 -7.51 -9.53
C GLU A 53 -12.28 -6.68 -8.25
N ILE A 54 -11.01 -6.37 -7.94
CA ILE A 54 -10.64 -5.52 -6.80
C ILE A 54 -11.12 -4.07 -7.01
N LEU A 55 -10.97 -3.53 -8.23
CA LEU A 55 -11.44 -2.18 -8.55
C LEU A 55 -12.96 -2.06 -8.38
N ASP A 56 -13.73 -3.02 -8.93
CA ASP A 56 -15.19 -3.04 -8.80
C ASP A 56 -15.62 -3.13 -7.31
N PHE A 57 -14.92 -3.94 -6.52
CA PHE A 57 -15.12 -4.04 -5.08
C PHE A 57 -14.84 -2.69 -4.37
N THR A 58 -13.75 -2.02 -4.73
CA THR A 58 -13.37 -0.73 -4.16
C THR A 58 -14.40 0.35 -4.49
N LEU A 59 -14.85 0.42 -5.74
CA LEU A 59 -15.85 1.39 -6.19
C LEU A 59 -17.19 1.19 -5.48
N ALA A 60 -17.62 -0.07 -5.30
CA ALA A 60 -18.83 -0.37 -4.54
C ALA A 60 -18.75 0.10 -3.08
N ASN A 61 -17.62 -0.14 -2.42
CA ASN A 61 -17.39 0.30 -1.04
C ASN A 61 -17.26 1.82 -0.90
N SER A 62 -16.70 2.50 -1.90
CA SER A 62 -16.55 3.95 -1.89
C SER A 62 -17.89 4.68 -1.78
N THR A 63 -18.93 4.14 -2.41
CA THR A 63 -20.29 4.67 -2.35
C THR A 63 -20.84 4.67 -0.92
N ASN A 64 -20.57 3.60 -0.16
CA ASN A 64 -20.97 3.49 1.24
C ASN A 64 -20.27 4.53 2.12
N ILE A 65 -18.96 4.69 1.97
CA ILE A 65 -18.16 5.66 2.71
C ILE A 65 -18.67 7.09 2.45
N LYS A 66 -18.89 7.45 1.18
CA LYS A 66 -19.45 8.76 0.80
C LYS A 66 -20.82 9.01 1.44
N SER A 67 -21.70 8.00 1.41
CA SER A 67 -23.02 8.09 2.03
C SER A 67 -22.94 8.33 3.54
N GLN A 68 -22.05 7.63 4.22
CA GLN A 68 -21.83 7.81 5.66
C GLN A 68 -21.33 9.22 6.00
N ILE A 69 -20.32 9.71 5.28
CA ILE A 69 -19.75 11.05 5.49
C ILE A 69 -20.79 12.13 5.19
N LYS A 70 -21.61 11.96 4.14
CA LYS A 70 -22.72 12.87 3.84
C LYS A 70 -23.77 12.89 4.94
N LYS A 71 -24.12 11.73 5.50
CA LYS A 71 -25.05 11.62 6.65
C LYS A 71 -24.52 12.29 7.91
N MET A 72 -23.21 12.31 8.11
CA MET A 72 -22.55 13.06 9.19
C MET A 72 -22.57 14.58 8.97
N GLY A 73 -23.06 15.05 7.83
CA GLY A 73 -23.19 16.47 7.51
C GLY A 73 -21.86 17.12 7.09
N ALA A 74 -20.89 16.39 6.58
CA ALA A 74 -19.63 16.96 6.11
C ALA A 74 -19.84 17.98 4.98
N SER A 75 -19.30 19.18 5.15
CA SER A 75 -19.53 20.33 4.27
C SER A 75 -18.53 20.42 3.10
N CYS A 76 -18.19 19.28 2.51
CA CYS A 76 -17.31 19.20 1.36
C CYS A 76 -18.00 19.61 0.05
N ASP A 77 -17.20 19.97 -0.93
CA ASP A 77 -17.64 20.11 -2.31
C ASP A 77 -17.65 18.74 -3.03
N TRP A 78 -18.76 18.03 -2.89
CA TRP A 78 -18.95 16.70 -3.48
C TRP A 78 -19.00 16.72 -5.01
N SER A 79 -19.19 17.86 -5.64
CA SER A 79 -19.22 17.99 -7.11
C SER A 79 -17.83 17.83 -7.74
N ARG A 80 -16.79 18.07 -6.95
CA ARG A 80 -15.38 18.03 -7.36
C ARG A 80 -14.58 16.98 -6.61
N GLU A 81 -15.24 15.95 -6.08
CA GLU A 81 -14.52 14.84 -5.43
C GLU A 81 -13.49 14.21 -6.35
N LYS A 82 -12.44 13.66 -5.76
CA LYS A 82 -11.39 12.91 -6.46
C LYS A 82 -11.19 11.55 -5.84
N PHE A 83 -10.85 10.61 -6.71
CA PHE A 83 -10.44 9.27 -6.32
C PHE A 83 -9.00 9.03 -6.81
N THR A 84 -8.18 8.36 -6.01
CA THR A 84 -6.75 8.16 -6.34
C THR A 84 -6.52 7.40 -7.64
N LEU A 85 -7.49 6.58 -8.09
CA LEU A 85 -7.44 5.87 -9.37
C LEU A 85 -8.25 6.53 -10.50
N ASP A 86 -8.72 7.78 -10.33
CA ASP A 86 -9.28 8.55 -11.45
C ASP A 86 -8.22 8.71 -12.55
N ASP A 87 -8.61 8.61 -13.82
CA ASP A 87 -7.71 8.72 -14.97
C ASP A 87 -6.85 9.99 -14.95
N SER A 88 -7.42 11.12 -14.52
CA SER A 88 -6.71 12.38 -14.41
C SER A 88 -5.61 12.35 -13.33
N VAL A 89 -5.87 11.65 -12.22
CA VAL A 89 -4.91 11.48 -11.12
C VAL A 89 -3.82 10.52 -11.55
N VAL A 90 -4.17 9.37 -12.12
CA VAL A 90 -3.22 8.37 -12.63
C VAL A 90 -2.28 8.97 -13.67
N LYS A 91 -2.81 9.74 -14.64
CA LYS A 91 -1.98 10.45 -15.63
C LYS A 91 -1.00 11.42 -14.99
N THR A 92 -1.42 12.14 -13.94
CA THR A 92 -0.55 13.06 -13.20
C THR A 92 0.56 12.30 -12.47
N VAL A 93 0.23 11.19 -11.83
CA VAL A 93 1.22 10.32 -11.15
C VAL A 93 2.28 9.83 -12.15
N TYR A 94 1.87 9.29 -13.30
CA TYR A 94 2.83 8.84 -14.32
C TYR A 94 3.71 9.97 -14.84
N LYS A 95 3.13 11.14 -15.11
CA LYS A 95 3.90 12.31 -15.55
C LYS A 95 4.93 12.76 -14.50
N THR A 96 4.54 12.76 -13.23
CA THR A 96 5.42 13.11 -12.13
C THR A 96 6.53 12.07 -11.98
N PHE A 97 6.21 10.78 -12.05
CA PHE A 97 7.19 9.70 -12.00
C PHE A 97 8.22 9.83 -13.14
N GLN A 98 7.75 10.03 -14.36
CA GLN A 98 8.63 10.22 -15.53
C GLN A 98 9.58 11.40 -15.32
N ARG A 99 9.05 12.55 -14.88
CA ARG A 99 9.86 13.74 -14.60
C ARG A 99 10.94 13.48 -13.53
N MET A 100 10.57 12.81 -12.44
CA MET A 100 11.53 12.46 -11.39
C MET A 100 12.62 11.51 -11.90
N TYR A 101 12.28 10.60 -12.79
CA TYR A 101 13.25 9.72 -13.43
C TYR A 101 14.19 10.50 -14.37
N ASP A 102 13.66 11.39 -15.21
CA ASP A 102 14.42 12.22 -16.14
C ASP A 102 15.35 13.19 -15.40
N ASP A 103 14.91 13.71 -14.25
CA ASP A 103 15.70 14.57 -13.35
C ASP A 103 16.73 13.77 -12.51
N GLY A 104 16.80 12.43 -12.63
CA GLY A 104 17.74 11.57 -11.90
C GLY A 104 17.42 11.41 -10.41
N LEU A 105 16.22 11.80 -9.96
CA LEU A 105 15.79 11.72 -8.55
C LEU A 105 15.38 10.30 -8.15
N ILE A 106 15.00 9.47 -9.11
CA ILE A 106 14.66 8.06 -8.91
C ILE A 106 15.45 7.19 -9.89
N TYR A 107 15.79 6.00 -9.43
CA TYR A 107 16.50 5.01 -10.23
C TYR A 107 16.10 3.59 -9.82
N ARG A 108 16.33 2.63 -10.70
CA ARG A 108 16.14 1.21 -10.40
C ARG A 108 17.40 0.63 -9.78
N GLY A 109 17.28 0.02 -8.62
CA GLY A 109 18.40 -0.63 -7.91
C GLY A 109 17.94 -1.82 -7.07
N ASN A 110 18.90 -2.67 -6.72
CA ASN A 110 18.65 -3.79 -5.81
C ASN A 110 18.80 -3.31 -4.37
N ARG A 111 17.83 -3.64 -3.52
CA ARG A 111 17.85 -3.35 -2.09
C ARG A 111 17.29 -4.52 -1.30
N ILE A 112 17.75 -4.69 -0.07
CA ILE A 112 17.13 -5.59 0.89
C ILE A 112 15.82 -4.96 1.32
N VAL A 113 14.74 -5.75 1.28
CA VAL A 113 13.40 -5.32 1.65
C VAL A 113 12.78 -6.31 2.64
N SER A 114 11.89 -5.83 3.48
CA SER A 114 11.07 -6.67 4.32
C SER A 114 9.99 -7.33 3.48
N TRP A 115 10.01 -8.64 3.40
CA TRP A 115 9.17 -9.42 2.49
C TRP A 115 8.19 -10.32 3.24
N CYS A 116 6.93 -10.27 2.88
CA CYS A 116 5.93 -11.20 3.38
C CYS A 116 5.77 -12.39 2.43
N SER A 117 6.14 -13.58 2.88
CA SER A 117 6.03 -14.81 2.08
C SER A 117 4.57 -15.23 1.83
N LYS A 118 3.64 -14.91 2.75
CA LYS A 118 2.21 -15.20 2.59
C LYS A 118 1.59 -14.33 1.49
N HIS A 119 1.81 -13.02 1.54
CA HIS A 119 1.22 -12.09 0.59
C HIS A 119 2.11 -11.82 -0.64
N GLN A 120 3.34 -12.36 -0.64
CA GLN A 120 4.32 -12.21 -1.73
C GLN A 120 4.50 -10.74 -2.17
N THR A 121 4.71 -9.88 -1.17
CA THR A 121 4.94 -8.44 -1.37
C THR A 121 5.91 -7.90 -0.32
N SER A 122 6.51 -6.75 -0.60
CA SER A 122 7.32 -6.01 0.37
C SER A 122 6.43 -5.17 1.29
N PHE A 123 6.94 -4.91 2.49
CA PHE A 123 6.35 -3.98 3.46
C PHE A 123 7.24 -2.77 3.66
N SER A 124 6.62 -1.64 4.01
CA SER A 124 7.32 -0.48 4.53
C SER A 124 7.72 -0.70 5.99
N ASP A 125 8.65 0.12 6.50
CA ASP A 125 9.10 0.03 7.89
C ASP A 125 7.96 0.27 8.90
N LEU A 126 6.94 1.05 8.51
CA LEU A 126 5.77 1.31 9.35
C LEU A 126 4.82 0.11 9.49
N GLU A 127 4.92 -0.86 8.59
CA GLU A 127 4.09 -2.07 8.58
C GLU A 127 4.76 -3.27 9.27
N ILE A 128 5.99 -3.07 9.79
CA ILE A 128 6.81 -4.10 10.43
C ILE A 128 6.79 -3.85 11.94
N LYS A 129 6.78 -4.94 12.67
CA LYS A 129 7.01 -4.94 14.11
C LYS A 129 8.22 -5.81 14.41
N ASP A 130 9.23 -5.20 15.02
CA ASP A 130 10.40 -5.93 15.50
C ASP A 130 10.05 -6.68 16.80
N GLU A 131 10.48 -7.95 16.88
CA GLU A 131 10.31 -8.78 18.05
C GLU A 131 11.69 -9.30 18.49
N GLU A 132 12.01 -9.09 19.76
CA GLU A 132 13.21 -9.69 20.35
C GLU A 132 13.01 -11.20 20.49
N ARG A 133 13.99 -11.96 20.02
CA ARG A 133 14.00 -13.42 20.08
C ARG A 133 15.36 -13.93 20.51
N ILE A 134 15.36 -14.90 21.40
CA ILE A 134 16.59 -15.65 21.71
C ILE A 134 16.80 -16.68 20.61
N ASP A 135 17.94 -16.61 19.95
CA ASP A 135 18.32 -17.51 18.87
C ASP A 135 19.71 -18.12 19.13
N SER A 136 20.06 -19.18 18.40
CA SER A 136 21.33 -19.87 18.54
C SER A 136 22.39 -19.26 17.62
N LEU A 137 23.62 -19.13 18.14
CA LEU A 137 24.77 -18.76 17.34
C LEU A 137 25.50 -20.03 16.90
N TYR A 138 25.64 -20.24 15.60
CA TYR A 138 26.25 -21.41 15.00
C TYR A 138 27.70 -21.12 14.61
N TYR A 139 28.61 -22.01 15.00
CA TYR A 139 30.02 -21.92 14.63
C TYR A 139 30.33 -22.89 13.51
N LEU A 140 30.82 -22.39 12.39
CA LEU A 140 31.13 -23.15 11.19
C LEU A 140 32.62 -23.11 10.91
N LYS A 141 33.22 -24.24 10.59
CA LYS A 141 34.63 -24.33 10.20
C LYS A 141 34.78 -24.12 8.69
N TYR A 142 35.50 -23.08 8.31
CA TYR A 142 35.87 -22.75 6.92
C TYR A 142 37.39 -22.82 6.74
N GLY A 143 37.87 -23.97 6.33
CA GLY A 143 39.33 -24.24 6.26
C GLY A 143 40.01 -23.98 7.60
N PRO A 144 40.95 -23.03 7.71
CA PRO A 144 41.62 -22.69 8.95
C PRO A 144 40.80 -21.77 9.87
N PHE A 145 39.69 -21.19 9.40
CA PHE A 145 38.91 -20.21 10.13
C PHE A 145 37.67 -20.84 10.77
N ILE A 146 37.23 -20.26 11.90
CA ILE A 146 35.94 -20.54 12.52
C ILE A 146 35.13 -19.24 12.38
N ILE A 147 33.98 -19.31 11.73
CA ILE A 147 33.05 -18.21 11.59
C ILE A 147 31.80 -18.46 12.46
N ALA A 148 31.15 -17.41 12.92
CA ALA A 148 29.93 -17.51 13.70
C ALA A 148 28.78 -16.80 12.94
N THR A 149 27.63 -17.45 12.90
CA THR A 149 26.43 -16.89 12.27
C THR A 149 25.18 -17.32 13.03
N ALA A 150 24.20 -16.42 13.11
CA ALA A 150 22.85 -16.75 13.57
C ALA A 150 21.98 -17.35 12.44
N ARG A 151 22.45 -17.32 11.19
CA ARG A 151 21.72 -17.80 10.00
C ARG A 151 22.55 -18.80 9.20
N PRO A 152 22.64 -20.05 9.63
CA PRO A 152 23.47 -21.07 8.97
C PRO A 152 23.02 -21.38 7.54
N GLU A 153 21.77 -21.08 7.19
CA GLU A 153 21.23 -21.22 5.84
C GLU A 153 21.91 -20.34 4.80
N THR A 154 22.52 -19.21 5.22
CA THR A 154 23.24 -18.32 4.32
C THR A 154 24.53 -18.93 3.76
N LYS A 155 25.04 -19.99 4.38
CA LYS A 155 26.24 -20.73 3.96
C LYS A 155 26.20 -21.13 2.47
N PHE A 156 25.03 -21.47 1.96
CA PHE A 156 24.87 -21.88 0.56
C PHE A 156 25.03 -20.73 -0.44
N GLY A 157 25.07 -19.49 0.04
CA GLY A 157 25.35 -18.29 -0.77
C GLY A 157 26.83 -17.90 -0.82
N ASP A 158 27.69 -18.55 -0.02
CA ASP A 158 29.12 -18.26 0.02
C ASP A 158 29.80 -18.75 -1.25
N LYS A 159 30.70 -17.92 -1.80
CA LYS A 159 31.48 -18.21 -3.02
C LYS A 159 32.95 -18.20 -2.75
#